data_10cea0c610d966aaac57151b231d626e
#
_entry.id   10cea0c610d966aaac57151b231d626e
#
_cell.length_a   1.000
_cell.length_b   1.000
_cell.length_c   1.000
_cell.angle_alpha   90.00
_cell.angle_beta   90.00
_cell.angle_gamma   90.00
#
_symmetry.space_group_name_H-M   'P 1'
#
loop_
_entity.id
_entity.type
_entity.pdbx_description
1 polymer ?
#
loop_
_entity_poly.entity_id
_entity_poly.type
_entity_poly.pdbx_seq_one_letter_code
_entity_poly.pdbx_strand_id
1 'polypeptide(L)'
;MNGRICKDLYNMKRLSYVMAFAMFLTLSCQKNESQEQIAPDDYNNYRTLMVGVEDNVGTRVGFDGNNSFYWHRGDKIGVLTSAGFKEMTLEDNFHGKASGLFVGDFAEEMGDYIVYPYGTHSMQEGQLVYTLPSSYTYSSIDEGANSFNPPMFGKISGGNAVMKHLASFFKISVSNIPAGGDDMKFVFTADKRITGDFVVDLTADTPVMLADDSEGKSVTINFSNVGQGYDGVFYVPAPLGTYGTITAQVWDGDVSLAEHVWENQTVSRKTPKRGTMTVEYVAEIDGAIYKSLQAAIDAADDQVINVDGDIVLDAPLVLNQGKTAVIDLNGNTISGTCTSSAASNMLSVKSGADLTIRNGAIVFAATNPDTQWGGEGQPPYPGYANNTIRNEGSLTIENAYLENKTMKGGASYVIDNYRGADLTINEGSVIIQSGGDVAIRMFNGSDGEIDVTINGGTVTGYRAVWIQLASNTPSVAPTMHLTVTGGTLTSVDQTYNQAVYSYSYGNDMKNVLISVSGGTFNGDIALTGGANKTNIETLNISGGTFDGLWGFYSYGSAENAVQTISVSGGTFPEDPAAYLAEGCMATQIDGKWVVGLSQ
;
A
#
# COMPACT_ATOMS: atom_id res chain seq x y z
N MET A 1 -44.59 -2.87 -12.77
CA MET A 1 -45.17 -3.84 -13.70
C MET A 1 -45.02 -3.39 -15.15
N ASN A 2 -43.93 -2.71 -15.53
CA ASN A 2 -43.71 -2.18 -16.91
C ASN A 2 -42.30 -2.43 -17.47
N GLY A 3 -41.59 -3.45 -17.01
CA GLY A 3 -40.22 -3.75 -17.46
C GLY A 3 -40.02 -5.06 -18.24
N ARG A 4 -41.06 -5.87 -18.42
CA ARG A 4 -40.95 -7.18 -19.10
C ARG A 4 -41.44 -7.23 -20.53
N ILE A 5 -42.19 -6.24 -20.98
CA ILE A 5 -42.83 -6.26 -22.32
C ILE A 5 -41.88 -5.79 -23.45
N CYS A 6 -40.82 -5.05 -23.15
CA CYS A 6 -39.89 -4.54 -24.17
C CYS A 6 -38.79 -5.53 -24.62
N LYS A 7 -38.49 -6.56 -23.81
CA LYS A 7 -37.47 -7.57 -24.20
C LYS A 7 -37.99 -8.65 -25.14
N ASP A 8 -39.28 -8.96 -25.07
CA ASP A 8 -39.88 -10.02 -25.89
C ASP A 8 -40.19 -9.55 -27.33
N LEU A 9 -40.37 -8.25 -27.54
CA LEU A 9 -40.57 -7.70 -28.89
C LEU A 9 -39.26 -7.62 -29.72
N TYR A 10 -38.10 -7.53 -29.05
CA TYR A 10 -36.80 -7.48 -29.76
C TYR A 10 -36.35 -8.87 -30.22
N ASN A 11 -36.68 -9.90 -29.46
CA ASN A 11 -36.37 -11.29 -29.82
C ASN A 11 -37.32 -11.88 -30.91
N MET A 12 -38.55 -11.38 -31.00
CA MET A 12 -39.47 -11.83 -32.05
C MET A 12 -39.16 -11.29 -33.47
N LYS A 13 -38.49 -10.12 -33.57
CA LYS A 13 -38.06 -9.59 -34.87
C LYS A 13 -36.89 -10.32 -35.50
N ARG A 14 -36.01 -10.95 -34.69
CA ARG A 14 -34.87 -11.74 -35.20
C ARG A 14 -35.25 -13.16 -35.62
N LEU A 15 -36.26 -13.76 -35.02
CA LEU A 15 -36.73 -15.10 -35.43
C LEU A 15 -37.47 -15.10 -36.77
N SER A 16 -38.01 -13.95 -37.18
CA SER A 16 -38.74 -13.82 -38.48
C SER A 16 -37.80 -13.82 -39.69
N TYR A 17 -36.52 -13.47 -39.52
CA TYR A 17 -35.58 -13.44 -40.67
C TYR A 17 -34.97 -14.80 -40.99
N VAL A 18 -34.90 -15.74 -40.03
CA VAL A 18 -34.34 -17.08 -40.24
C VAL A 18 -35.37 -18.03 -40.85
N MET A 19 -36.67 -17.83 -40.59
CA MET A 19 -37.75 -18.64 -41.23
C MET A 19 -38.11 -18.19 -42.64
N ALA A 20 -37.78 -16.97 -43.05
CA ALA A 20 -38.08 -16.49 -44.41
C ALA A 20 -37.18 -17.11 -45.50
N PHE A 21 -36.02 -17.69 -45.13
CA PHE A 21 -35.10 -18.28 -46.12
C PHE A 21 -35.40 -19.75 -46.46
N ALA A 22 -36.23 -20.45 -45.66
CA ALA A 22 -36.61 -21.85 -45.91
C ALA A 22 -37.92 -22.04 -46.67
N MET A 23 -38.68 -20.95 -46.98
CA MET A 23 -40.02 -21.03 -47.62
C MET A 23 -40.09 -20.48 -49.06
N PHE A 24 -38.96 -20.12 -49.68
CA PHE A 24 -38.98 -19.54 -51.05
C PHE A 24 -38.73 -20.53 -52.21
N LEU A 25 -38.90 -21.82 -51.99
CA LEU A 25 -38.72 -22.82 -53.05
C LEU A 25 -40.00 -23.41 -53.65
N THR A 26 -41.19 -22.94 -53.31
CA THR A 26 -42.42 -23.34 -54.03
C THR A 26 -43.39 -22.19 -53.98
N LEU A 27 -43.45 -21.38 -55.05
CA LEU A 27 -44.68 -20.82 -55.66
C LEU A 27 -44.32 -19.95 -56.85
N SER A 28 -44.60 -20.50 -58.01
CA SER A 28 -44.56 -19.85 -59.31
C SER A 28 -45.84 -19.00 -59.54
N CYS A 29 -45.64 -17.84 -60.23
CA CYS A 29 -46.61 -17.00 -60.94
C CYS A 29 -47.73 -16.28 -60.19
N GLN A 30 -47.60 -14.94 -60.07
CA GLN A 30 -48.46 -13.97 -60.70
C GLN A 30 -47.98 -12.52 -60.60
N LYS A 31 -48.34 -11.73 -61.54
CA LYS A 31 -47.88 -10.47 -62.10
C LYS A 31 -48.13 -9.22 -61.24
N ASN A 32 -47.18 -8.24 -61.40
CA ASN A 32 -47.25 -6.78 -61.35
C ASN A 32 -47.54 -6.08 -60.05
N GLU A 33 -46.50 -5.41 -59.49
CA GLU A 33 -46.46 -3.95 -59.35
C GLU A 33 -45.05 -3.54 -58.98
N SER A 34 -44.59 -2.37 -59.44
CA SER A 34 -43.27 -1.78 -59.40
C SER A 34 -42.50 -1.98 -58.03
N GLN A 35 -41.47 -2.84 -58.05
CA GLN A 35 -40.41 -2.85 -57.04
C GLN A 35 -39.20 -2.14 -57.66
N GLU A 36 -38.67 -1.17 -56.88
CA GLU A 36 -37.32 -0.67 -57.04
C GLU A 36 -36.38 -1.88 -57.09
N GLN A 37 -35.72 -2.07 -58.22
CA GLN A 37 -34.63 -3.04 -58.35
C GLN A 37 -33.47 -2.61 -57.41
N ILE A 38 -33.38 -3.26 -56.27
CA ILE A 38 -32.12 -3.35 -55.55
C ILE A 38 -31.20 -4.20 -56.42
N ALA A 39 -30.10 -3.61 -56.84
CA ALA A 39 -29.13 -4.25 -57.75
C ALA A 39 -28.61 -5.57 -57.16
N PRO A 40 -28.38 -6.61 -57.96
CA PRO A 40 -27.91 -7.92 -57.48
C PRO A 40 -26.43 -7.97 -57.05
N ASP A 41 -25.72 -6.84 -56.95
CA ASP A 41 -24.26 -6.81 -56.81
C ASP A 41 -23.73 -6.86 -55.38
N ASP A 42 -24.57 -6.78 -54.33
CA ASP A 42 -24.09 -6.65 -52.94
C ASP A 42 -23.80 -7.98 -52.22
N TYR A 43 -24.15 -9.15 -52.76
CA TYR A 43 -23.93 -10.44 -52.07
C TYR A 43 -22.72 -11.24 -52.58
N ASN A 44 -22.02 -10.76 -53.59
CA ASN A 44 -20.96 -11.54 -54.24
C ASN A 44 -19.64 -11.58 -53.44
N ASN A 45 -19.51 -10.74 -52.44
CA ASN A 45 -18.29 -10.60 -51.63
C ASN A 45 -18.37 -11.22 -50.23
N TYR A 46 -19.57 -11.69 -49.82
CA TYR A 46 -19.78 -12.27 -48.51
C TYR A 46 -19.17 -13.66 -48.42
N ARG A 47 -18.22 -13.85 -47.51
CA ARG A 47 -17.51 -15.11 -47.28
C ARG A 47 -17.79 -15.63 -45.88
N THR A 48 -17.93 -16.93 -45.73
CA THR A 48 -18.14 -17.59 -44.43
C THR A 48 -17.20 -18.77 -44.27
N LEU A 49 -16.75 -19.01 -43.05
CA LEU A 49 -15.87 -20.13 -42.70
C LEU A 49 -16.14 -20.61 -41.27
N MET A 50 -16.40 -21.90 -41.11
CA MET A 50 -16.49 -22.53 -39.81
C MET A 50 -15.08 -22.90 -39.33
N VAL A 51 -14.67 -22.38 -38.19
CA VAL A 51 -13.31 -22.60 -37.65
C VAL A 51 -13.38 -23.21 -36.24
N GLY A 52 -12.74 -24.37 -36.10
CA GLY A 52 -12.47 -25.00 -34.84
C GLY A 52 -11.01 -24.82 -34.41
N VAL A 53 -10.70 -25.19 -33.21
CA VAL A 53 -9.31 -25.27 -32.71
C VAL A 53 -8.99 -26.72 -32.38
N GLU A 54 -7.77 -27.16 -32.68
CA GLU A 54 -7.34 -28.53 -32.38
C GLU A 54 -7.59 -28.89 -30.91
N ASP A 55 -8.06 -30.11 -30.67
CA ASP A 55 -8.27 -30.62 -29.30
C ASP A 55 -6.99 -30.56 -28.50
N ASN A 56 -7.07 -29.98 -27.31
CA ASN A 56 -5.93 -29.73 -26.46
C ASN A 56 -6.15 -30.17 -25.01
N VAL A 57 -5.26 -31.01 -24.57
CA VAL A 57 -4.97 -31.19 -23.16
C VAL A 57 -3.93 -30.12 -22.77
N GLY A 58 -4.36 -28.97 -22.21
CA GLY A 58 -3.46 -28.07 -21.50
C GLY A 58 -3.14 -26.70 -22.10
N THR A 59 -3.76 -26.25 -23.22
CA THR A 59 -3.55 -24.88 -23.71
C THR A 59 -4.87 -24.19 -23.96
N ARG A 60 -5.12 -23.09 -23.20
CA ARG A 60 -6.40 -22.38 -23.25
C ARG A 60 -6.26 -20.88 -23.11
N VAL A 61 -6.96 -20.18 -23.96
CA VAL A 61 -7.26 -18.78 -23.88
C VAL A 61 -8.74 -18.65 -23.57
N GLY A 62 -9.08 -17.93 -22.54
CA GLY A 62 -10.43 -17.87 -21.95
C GLY A 62 -10.53 -18.71 -20.69
N PHE A 63 -10.36 -18.08 -19.53
CA PHE A 63 -10.27 -18.77 -18.24
C PHE A 63 -11.63 -18.98 -17.61
N ASP A 64 -12.11 -20.22 -17.62
CA ASP A 64 -13.08 -20.71 -16.64
C ASP A 64 -12.45 -21.68 -15.62
N GLY A 65 -11.14 -21.71 -15.49
CA GLY A 65 -10.43 -22.66 -14.61
C GLY A 65 -10.24 -24.07 -15.17
N ASN A 66 -10.85 -24.42 -16.31
CA ASN A 66 -10.92 -25.77 -16.87
C ASN A 66 -10.12 -26.02 -18.16
N ASN A 67 -9.22 -25.16 -18.56
CA ASN A 67 -8.28 -25.34 -19.68
C ASN A 67 -8.90 -25.53 -21.10
N SER A 68 -9.99 -24.87 -21.59
CA SER A 68 -10.54 -24.90 -22.96
C SER A 68 -10.31 -23.59 -23.71
N PHE A 69 -10.02 -23.69 -24.99
CA PHE A 69 -10.05 -22.55 -25.89
C PHE A 69 -11.49 -22.21 -26.23
N TYR A 70 -11.81 -20.91 -26.17
CA TYR A 70 -13.09 -20.38 -26.62
C TYR A 70 -12.84 -19.13 -27.45
N TRP A 71 -13.63 -19.00 -28.52
CA TRP A 71 -13.66 -17.78 -29.30
C TRP A 71 -14.28 -16.63 -28.53
N HIS A 72 -13.68 -15.45 -28.63
CA HIS A 72 -14.18 -14.23 -27.99
C HIS A 72 -14.86 -13.33 -29.02
N ARG A 73 -15.83 -12.53 -28.55
CA ARG A 73 -16.47 -11.52 -29.40
C ARG A 73 -15.41 -10.57 -29.97
N GLY A 74 -15.44 -10.37 -31.28
CA GLY A 74 -14.49 -9.53 -31.99
C GLY A 74 -13.19 -10.22 -32.41
N ASP A 75 -13.04 -11.54 -32.15
CA ASP A 75 -11.91 -12.32 -32.67
C ASP A 75 -11.91 -12.25 -34.20
N LYS A 76 -10.70 -12.09 -34.75
CA LYS A 76 -10.47 -11.94 -36.18
C LYS A 76 -9.44 -12.94 -36.67
N ILE A 77 -9.77 -13.61 -37.79
CA ILE A 77 -8.83 -14.47 -38.50
C ILE A 77 -8.44 -13.84 -39.83
N GLY A 78 -7.24 -14.17 -40.30
CA GLY A 78 -6.83 -13.86 -41.70
C GLY A 78 -7.03 -15.06 -42.60
N VAL A 79 -7.79 -14.92 -43.68
CA VAL A 79 -7.88 -15.94 -44.74
C VAL A 79 -6.97 -15.56 -45.89
N LEU A 80 -6.15 -16.49 -46.34
CA LEU A 80 -5.27 -16.26 -47.50
C LEU A 80 -6.10 -16.08 -48.76
N THR A 81 -5.77 -15.06 -49.55
CA THR A 81 -6.32 -14.80 -50.91
C THR A 81 -5.18 -14.49 -51.88
N SER A 82 -5.50 -14.28 -53.16
CA SER A 82 -4.51 -13.82 -54.16
C SER A 82 -3.91 -12.43 -53.82
N ALA A 83 -4.60 -11.62 -52.99
CA ALA A 83 -4.17 -10.29 -52.55
C ALA A 83 -3.59 -10.28 -51.14
N GLY A 84 -3.22 -11.43 -50.58
CA GLY A 84 -2.75 -11.58 -49.17
C GLY A 84 -3.86 -12.00 -48.23
N PHE A 85 -3.58 -11.88 -46.93
CA PHE A 85 -4.56 -12.25 -45.89
C PHE A 85 -5.67 -11.20 -45.78
N LYS A 86 -6.92 -11.64 -45.83
CA LYS A 86 -8.14 -10.83 -45.65
C LYS A 86 -8.77 -11.14 -44.30
N GLU A 87 -9.32 -10.12 -43.67
CA GLU A 87 -9.99 -10.22 -42.39
C GLU A 87 -11.33 -10.94 -42.46
N MET A 88 -11.57 -11.85 -41.53
CA MET A 88 -12.89 -12.37 -41.20
C MET A 88 -13.11 -12.26 -39.69
N THR A 89 -14.31 -11.83 -39.27
CA THR A 89 -14.69 -11.59 -37.89
C THR A 89 -15.63 -12.66 -37.38
N LEU A 90 -15.48 -13.05 -36.11
CA LEU A 90 -16.35 -14.01 -35.45
C LEU A 90 -17.79 -13.48 -35.33
N GLU A 91 -18.76 -14.30 -35.71
CA GLU A 91 -20.17 -14.03 -35.45
C GLU A 91 -20.48 -14.09 -33.94
N ASP A 92 -21.20 -13.10 -33.44
CA ASP A 92 -21.49 -12.91 -31.99
C ASP A 92 -22.08 -14.16 -31.29
N ASN A 93 -22.85 -14.97 -31.99
CA ASN A 93 -23.48 -16.17 -31.46
C ASN A 93 -22.49 -17.30 -31.12
N PHE A 94 -21.23 -17.16 -31.52
CA PHE A 94 -20.16 -18.14 -31.28
C PHE A 94 -19.20 -17.73 -30.18
N HIS A 95 -19.40 -16.59 -29.54
CA HIS A 95 -18.69 -16.23 -28.32
C HIS A 95 -18.81 -17.32 -27.26
N GLY A 96 -17.69 -17.69 -26.62
CA GLY A 96 -17.63 -18.73 -25.61
C GLY A 96 -17.69 -20.16 -26.13
N LYS A 97 -17.54 -20.39 -27.46
CA LYS A 97 -17.55 -21.72 -28.08
C LYS A 97 -16.18 -22.10 -28.64
N ALA A 98 -15.88 -23.40 -28.65
CA ALA A 98 -14.63 -23.95 -29.20
C ALA A 98 -14.61 -23.94 -30.76
N SER A 99 -15.76 -23.77 -31.41
CA SER A 99 -15.88 -23.60 -32.86
C SER A 99 -16.70 -22.36 -33.15
N GLY A 100 -16.31 -21.58 -34.15
CA GLY A 100 -16.95 -20.32 -34.52
C GLY A 100 -17.15 -20.14 -36.00
N LEU A 101 -18.27 -19.50 -36.38
CA LEU A 101 -18.49 -19.02 -37.74
C LEU A 101 -17.86 -17.65 -37.90
N PHE A 102 -16.94 -17.54 -38.84
CA PHE A 102 -16.30 -16.29 -39.21
C PHE A 102 -16.89 -15.78 -40.54
N VAL A 103 -17.06 -14.48 -40.62
CA VAL A 103 -17.62 -13.78 -41.77
C VAL A 103 -16.70 -12.68 -42.25
N GLY A 104 -16.58 -12.54 -43.55
CA GLY A 104 -15.79 -11.49 -44.20
C GLY A 104 -16.49 -10.96 -45.43
N ASP A 105 -16.15 -9.73 -45.82
CA ASP A 105 -16.65 -9.06 -47.03
C ASP A 105 -15.46 -8.65 -47.90
N PHE A 106 -15.15 -9.50 -48.88
CA PHE A 106 -14.06 -9.27 -49.84
C PHE A 106 -14.31 -10.05 -51.14
N ALA A 107 -13.84 -9.50 -52.25
CA ALA A 107 -14.10 -9.99 -53.61
C ALA A 107 -13.26 -11.21 -53.99
N GLU A 108 -12.08 -11.36 -53.38
CA GLU A 108 -11.13 -12.41 -53.72
C GLU A 108 -11.63 -13.79 -53.28
N GLU A 109 -11.25 -14.82 -54.01
CA GLU A 109 -11.50 -16.19 -53.61
C GLU A 109 -10.61 -16.58 -52.39
N MET A 110 -11.19 -17.34 -51.47
CA MET A 110 -10.46 -17.90 -50.34
C MET A 110 -9.47 -18.98 -50.80
N GLY A 111 -8.23 -18.84 -50.42
CA GLY A 111 -7.20 -19.86 -50.60
C GLY A 111 -7.26 -20.96 -49.52
N ASP A 112 -6.17 -21.73 -49.40
CA ASP A 112 -6.15 -22.94 -48.58
C ASP A 112 -5.83 -22.69 -47.08
N TYR A 113 -5.46 -21.47 -46.69
CA TYR A 113 -4.85 -21.24 -45.37
C TYR A 113 -5.49 -20.11 -44.62
N ILE A 114 -5.52 -20.25 -43.28
CA ILE A 114 -5.96 -19.24 -42.35
C ILE A 114 -4.94 -19.05 -41.23
N VAL A 115 -4.90 -17.84 -40.66
CA VAL A 115 -4.04 -17.48 -39.51
C VAL A 115 -4.88 -16.81 -38.43
N TYR A 116 -4.44 -16.90 -37.18
CA TYR A 116 -5.02 -16.20 -36.04
C TYR A 116 -3.92 -15.71 -35.10
N PRO A 117 -4.04 -14.50 -34.55
CA PRO A 117 -5.00 -13.46 -34.95
C PRO A 117 -4.74 -12.90 -36.35
N TYR A 118 -5.74 -12.22 -36.95
CA TYR A 118 -5.52 -11.42 -38.13
C TYR A 118 -4.47 -10.33 -37.87
N GLY A 119 -3.53 -10.15 -38.80
CA GLY A 119 -2.42 -9.19 -38.63
C GLY A 119 -1.55 -9.08 -39.87
N THR A 120 -0.33 -8.57 -39.70
CA THR A 120 0.63 -8.34 -40.79
C THR A 120 1.39 -9.61 -41.23
N HIS A 121 0.65 -10.68 -41.53
CA HIS A 121 1.24 -11.94 -41.99
C HIS A 121 1.30 -11.98 -43.52
N SER A 122 2.26 -12.71 -44.06
CA SER A 122 2.41 -12.83 -45.54
C SER A 122 2.85 -14.23 -45.96
N MET A 123 2.68 -14.50 -47.25
CA MET A 123 3.28 -15.69 -47.87
C MET A 123 4.49 -15.28 -48.68
N GLN A 124 5.62 -15.93 -48.48
CA GLN A 124 6.87 -15.73 -49.24
C GLN A 124 7.42 -17.09 -49.67
N GLU A 125 7.64 -17.26 -50.97
CA GLU A 125 8.16 -18.51 -51.55
C GLU A 125 7.43 -19.79 -51.09
N GLY A 126 6.10 -19.67 -50.87
CA GLY A 126 5.26 -20.79 -50.41
C GLY A 126 5.33 -21.08 -48.90
N GLN A 127 6.05 -20.30 -48.14
CA GLN A 127 6.12 -20.38 -46.69
C GLN A 127 5.32 -19.24 -46.04
N LEU A 128 4.79 -19.48 -44.85
CA LEU A 128 4.13 -18.45 -44.05
C LEU A 128 5.15 -17.63 -43.28
N VAL A 129 5.18 -16.33 -43.51
CA VAL A 129 5.87 -15.37 -42.62
C VAL A 129 4.87 -14.85 -41.61
N TYR A 130 4.99 -15.29 -40.39
CA TYR A 130 4.11 -14.93 -39.30
C TYR A 130 4.78 -13.90 -38.39
N THR A 131 4.18 -12.72 -38.28
CA THR A 131 4.72 -11.62 -37.49
C THR A 131 4.14 -11.65 -36.08
N LEU A 132 5.00 -11.74 -35.05
CA LEU A 132 4.64 -11.54 -33.66
C LEU A 132 4.90 -10.07 -33.26
N PRO A 133 3.89 -9.36 -32.71
CA PRO A 133 4.06 -7.99 -32.29
C PRO A 133 5.11 -7.84 -31.17
N SER A 134 5.81 -6.70 -31.16
CA SER A 134 6.71 -6.32 -30.08
C SER A 134 6.02 -5.59 -28.94
N SER A 135 4.76 -5.20 -29.12
CA SER A 135 3.96 -4.55 -28.08
C SER A 135 2.50 -4.97 -28.15
N TYR A 136 1.88 -4.98 -26.96
CA TYR A 136 0.44 -5.21 -26.76
C TYR A 136 -0.10 -4.11 -25.87
N THR A 137 -1.41 -3.87 -25.89
CA THR A 137 -2.09 -2.97 -24.97
C THR A 137 -3.28 -3.71 -24.36
N TYR A 138 -3.33 -3.71 -23.03
CA TYR A 138 -4.48 -4.18 -22.26
C TYR A 138 -5.28 -2.97 -21.80
N SER A 139 -6.58 -2.99 -21.93
CA SER A 139 -7.46 -1.91 -21.47
C SER A 139 -7.55 -1.88 -19.93
N SER A 140 -7.35 -3.03 -19.29
CA SER A 140 -7.13 -3.13 -17.84
C SER A 140 -6.28 -4.35 -17.53
N ILE A 141 -5.72 -4.39 -16.32
CA ILE A 141 -4.93 -5.53 -15.85
C ILE A 141 -5.77 -6.81 -15.73
N ASP A 142 -7.08 -6.68 -15.45
CA ASP A 142 -8.02 -7.80 -15.33
C ASP A 142 -8.36 -8.43 -16.69
N GLU A 143 -8.16 -7.71 -17.76
CA GLU A 143 -8.45 -8.18 -19.13
C GLU A 143 -7.30 -8.98 -19.75
N GLY A 144 -6.15 -9.07 -19.11
CA GLY A 144 -4.98 -9.74 -19.65
C GLY A 144 -5.24 -11.17 -20.12
N ALA A 145 -6.11 -11.90 -19.43
CA ALA A 145 -6.53 -13.24 -19.81
C ALA A 145 -7.38 -13.27 -21.10
N ASN A 146 -8.14 -12.21 -21.37
CA ASN A 146 -9.04 -12.07 -22.51
C ASN A 146 -8.38 -11.38 -23.72
N SER A 147 -7.19 -10.81 -23.52
CA SER A 147 -6.47 -10.06 -24.56
C SER A 147 -5.37 -10.87 -25.24
N PHE A 148 -5.07 -12.06 -24.73
CA PHE A 148 -4.06 -12.91 -25.32
C PHE A 148 -4.59 -13.71 -26.52
N ASN A 149 -4.02 -13.47 -27.69
CA ASN A 149 -4.33 -14.14 -28.93
C ASN A 149 -3.17 -15.07 -29.33
N PRO A 150 -3.26 -16.40 -29.05
CA PRO A 150 -2.17 -17.32 -29.36
C PRO A 150 -1.96 -17.42 -30.88
N PRO A 151 -0.71 -17.44 -31.35
CA PRO A 151 -0.45 -17.60 -32.79
C PRO A 151 -0.88 -18.97 -33.26
N MET A 152 -1.82 -18.99 -34.21
CA MET A 152 -2.37 -20.22 -34.80
C MET A 152 -2.42 -20.17 -36.32
N PHE A 153 -2.44 -21.35 -36.90
CA PHE A 153 -2.53 -21.58 -38.33
C PHE A 153 -3.51 -22.72 -38.62
N GLY A 154 -4.26 -22.63 -39.69
CA GLY A 154 -5.17 -23.70 -40.13
C GLY A 154 -5.18 -23.87 -41.63
N LYS A 155 -5.58 -25.06 -42.08
CA LYS A 155 -5.84 -25.37 -43.50
C LYS A 155 -7.33 -25.51 -43.71
N ILE A 156 -7.83 -24.87 -44.78
CA ILE A 156 -9.24 -24.94 -45.18
C ILE A 156 -9.46 -26.26 -45.93
N SER A 157 -10.53 -26.97 -45.57
CA SER A 157 -10.95 -28.18 -46.24
C SER A 157 -12.48 -28.29 -46.18
N GLY A 158 -13.15 -28.32 -47.34
CA GLY A 158 -14.59 -28.49 -47.42
C GLY A 158 -15.40 -27.40 -46.70
N GLY A 159 -14.94 -26.14 -46.73
CA GLY A 159 -15.61 -25.02 -46.07
C GLY A 159 -15.45 -24.95 -44.54
N ASN A 160 -14.55 -25.74 -43.99
CA ASN A 160 -14.18 -25.74 -42.56
C ASN A 160 -12.66 -25.62 -42.38
N ALA A 161 -12.22 -25.18 -41.24
CA ALA A 161 -10.81 -25.19 -40.87
C ALA A 161 -10.62 -25.58 -39.40
N VAL A 162 -9.46 -26.16 -39.10
CA VAL A 162 -9.03 -26.42 -37.72
C VAL A 162 -7.70 -25.70 -37.47
N MET A 163 -7.69 -24.79 -36.54
CA MET A 163 -6.50 -24.04 -36.09
C MET A 163 -5.58 -24.91 -35.26
N LYS A 164 -4.30 -24.81 -35.53
CA LYS A 164 -3.21 -25.44 -34.78
C LYS A 164 -2.29 -24.36 -34.21
N HIS A 165 -1.85 -24.53 -32.96
CA HIS A 165 -0.91 -23.61 -32.35
C HIS A 165 0.45 -23.64 -33.04
N LEU A 166 0.95 -22.48 -33.44
CA LEU A 166 2.30 -22.29 -34.00
C LEU A 166 3.39 -22.16 -32.92
N ALA A 167 3.00 -21.69 -31.74
CA ALA A 167 3.88 -21.48 -30.60
C ALA A 167 3.19 -21.92 -29.29
N SER A 168 3.91 -21.88 -28.19
CA SER A 168 3.34 -21.91 -26.85
C SER A 168 3.26 -20.48 -26.28
N PHE A 169 3.23 -20.32 -24.95
CA PHE A 169 3.28 -19.01 -24.31
C PHE A 169 3.88 -19.09 -22.90
N PHE A 170 4.38 -17.96 -22.43
CA PHE A 170 4.64 -17.71 -21.02
C PHE A 170 3.40 -17.09 -20.38
N LYS A 171 3.01 -17.63 -19.22
CA LYS A 171 2.00 -17.06 -18.35
C LYS A 171 2.67 -16.59 -17.09
N ILE A 172 2.77 -15.27 -16.88
CA ILE A 172 3.40 -14.66 -15.73
C ILE A 172 2.32 -14.04 -14.86
N SER A 173 2.19 -14.55 -13.64
CA SER A 173 1.33 -13.95 -12.61
C SER A 173 2.17 -12.99 -11.79
N VAL A 174 1.72 -11.74 -11.71
CA VAL A 174 2.36 -10.68 -10.93
C VAL A 174 1.41 -10.28 -9.83
N SER A 175 1.84 -10.39 -8.58
CA SER A 175 1.06 -9.98 -7.41
C SER A 175 1.52 -8.63 -6.88
N ASN A 176 0.63 -7.99 -6.14
CA ASN A 176 0.87 -6.74 -5.43
C ASN A 176 1.29 -5.58 -6.38
N ILE A 177 0.64 -5.49 -7.56
CA ILE A 177 0.83 -4.34 -8.44
C ILE A 177 0.11 -3.14 -7.80
N PRO A 178 0.81 -2.02 -7.50
CA PRO A 178 0.18 -0.87 -6.87
C PRO A 178 -0.90 -0.25 -7.76
N ALA A 179 -1.81 0.49 -7.16
CA ALA A 179 -2.70 1.38 -7.89
C ALA A 179 -1.82 2.41 -8.61
N GLY A 180 -1.57 2.19 -9.87
CA GLY A 180 -0.62 2.98 -10.63
C GLY A 180 -1.27 3.96 -11.59
N GLY A 181 -0.42 4.68 -12.29
CA GLY A 181 -0.81 5.59 -13.35
C GLY A 181 -1.32 4.90 -14.61
N ASP A 182 -1.61 5.74 -15.60
CA ASP A 182 -2.09 5.30 -16.92
C ASP A 182 -0.96 4.73 -17.81
N ASP A 183 0.30 4.75 -17.37
CA ASP A 183 1.49 4.38 -18.15
C ASP A 183 2.27 3.22 -17.53
N MET A 184 1.58 2.18 -17.12
CA MET A 184 2.23 0.98 -16.61
C MET A 184 2.65 0.05 -17.74
N LYS A 185 3.80 -0.64 -17.56
CA LYS A 185 4.38 -1.55 -18.55
C LYS A 185 4.83 -2.85 -17.89
N PHE A 186 4.47 -3.96 -18.53
CA PHE A 186 5.11 -5.24 -18.30
C PHE A 186 6.07 -5.51 -19.46
N VAL A 187 7.36 -5.57 -19.18
CA VAL A 187 8.41 -5.81 -20.19
C VAL A 187 8.95 -7.22 -19.99
N PHE A 188 8.89 -8.02 -21.04
CA PHE A 188 9.36 -9.38 -21.06
C PHE A 188 10.51 -9.51 -22.09
N THR A 189 11.68 -9.92 -21.65
CA THR A 189 12.88 -10.03 -22.47
C THR A 189 13.43 -11.45 -22.39
N ALA A 190 13.91 -11.98 -23.50
CA ALA A 190 14.51 -13.31 -23.59
C ALA A 190 15.86 -13.24 -24.33
N ASP A 191 16.71 -14.23 -24.13
CA ASP A 191 17.95 -14.38 -24.89
C ASP A 191 17.73 -14.86 -26.33
N LYS A 192 16.53 -15.39 -26.63
CA LYS A 192 16.09 -15.81 -27.97
C LYS A 192 15.02 -14.90 -28.50
N ARG A 193 14.82 -14.91 -29.82
CA ARG A 193 13.78 -14.13 -30.50
C ARG A 193 12.38 -14.57 -30.08
N ILE A 194 11.55 -13.60 -29.70
CA ILE A 194 10.15 -13.78 -29.29
C ILE A 194 9.18 -12.83 -30.04
N THR A 195 9.70 -11.92 -30.87
CA THR A 195 8.90 -10.97 -31.68
C THR A 195 9.50 -10.84 -33.08
N GLY A 196 8.76 -10.23 -33.99
CA GLY A 196 9.14 -10.04 -35.38
C GLY A 196 8.69 -11.19 -36.27
N ASP A 197 9.34 -11.36 -37.42
CA ASP A 197 8.91 -12.26 -38.49
C ASP A 197 9.49 -13.68 -38.32
N PHE A 198 8.62 -14.66 -38.20
CA PHE A 198 8.94 -16.08 -38.15
C PHE A 198 8.54 -16.77 -39.44
N VAL A 199 9.49 -17.44 -40.09
CA VAL A 199 9.21 -18.28 -41.24
C VAL A 199 8.72 -19.65 -40.73
N VAL A 200 7.48 -20.00 -41.12
CA VAL A 200 6.83 -21.25 -40.73
C VAL A 200 6.77 -22.17 -41.92
N ASP A 201 7.36 -23.36 -41.82
CA ASP A 201 7.30 -24.40 -42.85
C ASP A 201 5.91 -25.06 -42.85
N LEU A 202 5.10 -24.74 -43.83
CA LEU A 202 3.75 -25.29 -44.00
C LEU A 202 3.76 -26.73 -44.55
N THR A 203 4.90 -27.24 -45.00
CA THR A 203 5.04 -28.64 -45.47
C THR A 203 5.26 -29.61 -44.33
N ALA A 204 5.65 -29.13 -43.17
CA ALA A 204 5.81 -29.94 -41.96
C ALA A 204 4.46 -30.51 -41.52
N ASP A 205 4.45 -31.73 -40.98
CA ASP A 205 3.25 -32.37 -40.41
C ASP A 205 2.63 -31.52 -39.29
N THR A 206 3.47 -30.78 -38.59
CA THR A 206 3.09 -29.86 -37.54
C THR A 206 3.90 -28.56 -37.68
N PRO A 207 3.34 -27.54 -38.38
CA PRO A 207 3.97 -26.24 -38.48
C PRO A 207 4.15 -25.60 -37.14
N VAL A 208 5.35 -25.03 -36.87
CA VAL A 208 5.70 -24.37 -35.59
C VAL A 208 6.64 -23.19 -35.84
N MET A 209 6.65 -22.26 -34.91
CA MET A 209 7.66 -21.22 -34.78
C MET A 209 8.79 -21.72 -33.88
N LEU A 210 10.03 -21.57 -34.32
CA LEU A 210 11.21 -21.92 -33.53
C LEU A 210 11.91 -20.67 -33.03
N ALA A 211 12.32 -20.69 -31.76
CA ALA A 211 13.17 -19.66 -31.18
C ALA A 211 14.59 -19.74 -31.77
N ASP A 212 15.14 -18.60 -32.13
CA ASP A 212 16.50 -18.47 -32.66
C ASP A 212 17.22 -17.26 -32.03
N ASP A 213 18.45 -16.99 -32.45
CA ASP A 213 19.29 -15.91 -31.91
C ASP A 213 19.10 -14.55 -32.56
N SER A 214 18.17 -14.43 -33.52
CA SER A 214 17.87 -13.18 -34.23
C SER A 214 17.36 -12.08 -33.29
N GLU A 215 17.31 -10.84 -33.81
CA GLU A 215 16.71 -9.69 -33.11
C GLU A 215 15.21 -9.91 -32.82
N GLY A 216 14.65 -9.06 -31.98
CA GLY A 216 13.26 -9.20 -31.55
C GLY A 216 13.12 -10.00 -30.24
N LYS A 217 13.91 -9.66 -29.26
CA LYS A 217 14.06 -10.39 -28.00
C LYS A 217 13.22 -9.81 -26.85
N SER A 218 12.40 -8.81 -27.13
CA SER A 218 11.59 -8.12 -26.09
C SER A 218 10.16 -7.89 -26.53
N VAL A 219 9.24 -8.01 -25.57
CA VAL A 219 7.82 -7.67 -25.69
C VAL A 219 7.47 -6.68 -24.59
N THR A 220 6.75 -5.61 -24.96
CA THR A 220 6.16 -4.66 -24.01
C THR A 220 4.64 -4.80 -24.01
N ILE A 221 4.07 -4.99 -22.83
CA ILE A 221 2.61 -4.97 -22.63
C ILE A 221 2.30 -3.70 -21.84
N ASN A 222 1.66 -2.74 -22.48
CA ASN A 222 1.17 -1.53 -21.84
C ASN A 222 -0.18 -1.81 -21.20
N PHE A 223 -0.40 -1.34 -19.98
CA PHE A 223 -1.67 -1.50 -19.28
C PHE A 223 -1.94 -0.33 -18.36
N SER A 224 -3.20 -0.09 -18.05
CA SER A 224 -3.63 0.86 -17.04
C SER A 224 -4.07 0.11 -15.80
N ASN A 225 -3.64 0.56 -14.62
CA ASN A 225 -4.06 0.04 -13.32
C ASN A 225 -4.60 1.19 -12.48
N VAL A 226 -5.76 1.70 -12.87
CA VAL A 226 -6.47 2.77 -12.14
C VAL A 226 -7.36 2.13 -11.09
N GLY A 227 -6.91 2.11 -9.85
CA GLY A 227 -7.65 1.51 -8.73
C GLY A 227 -6.73 0.89 -7.68
N GLN A 228 -7.26 0.11 -6.77
CA GLN A 228 -6.45 -0.54 -5.73
C GLN A 228 -5.63 -1.70 -6.29
N GLY A 229 -4.41 -1.91 -5.72
CA GLY A 229 -3.44 -2.89 -6.16
C GLY A 229 -4.02 -4.27 -6.49
N TYR A 230 -3.70 -4.79 -7.66
CA TYR A 230 -4.25 -6.03 -8.20
C TYR A 230 -3.16 -7.03 -8.55
N ASP A 231 -3.55 -8.29 -8.50
CA ASP A 231 -2.80 -9.35 -9.15
C ASP A 231 -3.05 -9.32 -10.66
N GLY A 232 -2.01 -9.26 -11.46
CA GLY A 232 -2.07 -9.26 -12.92
C GLY A 232 -1.61 -10.58 -13.52
N VAL A 233 -2.14 -10.93 -14.69
CA VAL A 233 -1.66 -12.09 -15.45
C VAL A 233 -1.30 -11.65 -16.86
N PHE A 234 -0.03 -11.82 -17.21
CA PHE A 234 0.52 -11.45 -18.50
C PHE A 234 0.83 -12.70 -19.35
N TYR A 235 0.45 -12.66 -20.61
CA TYR A 235 0.70 -13.74 -21.55
C TYR A 235 1.61 -13.25 -22.67
N VAL A 236 2.70 -13.99 -22.91
CA VAL A 236 3.65 -13.68 -23.98
C VAL A 236 3.78 -14.88 -24.90
N PRO A 237 3.55 -14.76 -26.22
CA PRO A 237 3.80 -15.83 -27.18
C PRO A 237 5.23 -16.33 -27.05
N ALA A 238 5.40 -17.64 -27.11
CA ALA A 238 6.70 -18.30 -26.94
C ALA A 238 6.99 -19.26 -28.09
N PRO A 239 7.78 -18.87 -29.09
CA PRO A 239 8.38 -19.80 -30.06
C PRO A 239 9.06 -20.97 -29.34
N LEU A 240 9.06 -22.17 -29.99
CA LEU A 240 9.55 -23.38 -29.35
C LEU A 240 11.07 -23.40 -29.29
N GLY A 241 11.62 -23.80 -28.17
CA GLY A 241 13.07 -23.88 -27.96
C GLY A 241 13.46 -23.77 -26.50
N THR A 242 14.77 -23.72 -26.24
CA THR A 242 15.32 -23.49 -24.92
C THR A 242 15.85 -22.06 -24.82
N TYR A 243 15.36 -21.35 -23.83
CA TYR A 243 15.75 -19.99 -23.45
C TYR A 243 16.72 -20.09 -22.28
N GLY A 244 17.94 -19.58 -22.44
CA GLY A 244 18.94 -19.55 -21.38
C GLY A 244 18.56 -18.58 -20.28
N THR A 245 18.10 -17.40 -20.64
CA THR A 245 17.66 -16.36 -19.70
C THR A 245 16.39 -15.68 -20.17
N ILE A 246 15.48 -15.48 -19.23
CA ILE A 246 14.24 -14.73 -19.44
C ILE A 246 14.12 -13.75 -18.28
N THR A 247 13.85 -12.47 -18.59
CA THR A 247 13.63 -11.41 -17.61
C THR A 247 12.22 -10.83 -17.79
N ALA A 248 11.48 -10.73 -16.71
CA ALA A 248 10.22 -9.98 -16.66
C ALA A 248 10.36 -8.80 -15.72
N GLN A 249 9.85 -7.65 -16.12
CA GLN A 249 9.89 -6.41 -15.37
C GLN A 249 8.52 -5.74 -15.37
N VAL A 250 8.16 -5.11 -14.26
CA VAL A 250 7.00 -4.22 -14.14
C VAL A 250 7.51 -2.80 -13.96
N TRP A 251 6.96 -1.87 -14.70
CA TRP A 251 7.33 -0.46 -14.68
C TRP A 251 6.10 0.42 -14.49
N ASP A 252 6.28 1.54 -13.78
CA ASP A 252 5.37 2.69 -13.79
C ASP A 252 6.12 3.90 -14.36
N GLY A 253 5.72 4.35 -15.54
CA GLY A 253 6.51 5.31 -16.32
C GLY A 253 7.94 4.83 -16.53
N ASP A 254 8.90 5.54 -15.92
CA ASP A 254 10.33 5.23 -15.97
C ASP A 254 10.86 4.52 -14.69
N VAL A 255 9.98 4.20 -13.74
CA VAL A 255 10.34 3.55 -12.47
C VAL A 255 10.16 2.04 -12.57
N SER A 256 11.22 1.28 -12.34
CA SER A 256 11.15 -0.19 -12.25
C SER A 256 10.59 -0.60 -10.88
N LEU A 257 9.40 -1.19 -10.89
CA LEU A 257 8.72 -1.66 -9.69
C LEU A 257 9.22 -3.03 -9.25
N ALA A 258 9.35 -3.96 -10.21
CA ALA A 258 9.83 -5.31 -9.96
C ALA A 258 10.59 -5.88 -11.15
N GLU A 259 11.50 -6.80 -10.86
CA GLU A 259 12.22 -7.60 -11.85
C GLU A 259 12.34 -9.04 -11.36
N HIS A 260 12.17 -10.00 -12.27
CA HIS A 260 12.43 -11.41 -11.99
C HIS A 260 13.12 -12.09 -13.20
N VAL A 261 14.09 -12.94 -12.90
CA VAL A 261 14.86 -13.67 -13.91
C VAL A 261 14.65 -15.18 -13.75
N TRP A 262 14.30 -15.84 -14.86
CA TRP A 262 14.27 -17.30 -14.93
C TRP A 262 15.35 -17.79 -15.88
N GLU A 263 16.00 -18.87 -15.51
CA GLU A 263 17.04 -19.50 -16.32
C GLU A 263 16.61 -20.87 -16.86
N ASN A 264 17.18 -21.26 -18.03
CA ASN A 264 17.07 -22.58 -18.62
C ASN A 264 15.62 -23.07 -18.84
N GLN A 265 14.76 -22.21 -19.42
CA GLN A 265 13.37 -22.53 -19.68
C GLN A 265 13.18 -23.17 -21.05
N THR A 266 12.77 -24.43 -21.11
CA THR A 266 12.43 -25.11 -22.37
C THR A 266 10.93 -24.99 -22.64
N VAL A 267 10.59 -24.41 -23.79
CA VAL A 267 9.22 -24.25 -24.28
C VAL A 267 8.91 -25.33 -25.30
N SER A 268 7.84 -26.06 -25.07
CA SER A 268 7.35 -27.11 -25.97
C SER A 268 5.94 -26.77 -26.44
N ARG A 269 5.55 -27.27 -27.62
CA ARG A 269 4.24 -27.03 -28.19
C ARG A 269 3.14 -27.47 -27.21
N LYS A 270 2.08 -26.65 -27.07
CA LYS A 270 0.94 -26.90 -26.19
C LYS A 270 1.27 -26.98 -24.67
N THR A 271 2.48 -26.66 -24.27
CA THR A 271 2.89 -26.68 -22.86
C THR A 271 3.28 -25.26 -22.42
N PRO A 272 2.35 -24.48 -21.86
CA PRO A 272 2.67 -23.14 -21.38
C PRO A 272 3.66 -23.18 -20.22
N LYS A 273 4.57 -22.23 -20.21
CA LYS A 273 5.46 -21.97 -19.08
C LYS A 273 4.82 -20.98 -18.13
N ARG A 274 4.90 -21.25 -16.84
CA ARG A 274 4.31 -20.42 -15.80
C ARG A 274 5.42 -19.86 -14.92
N GLY A 275 5.30 -18.57 -14.62
CA GLY A 275 6.13 -17.85 -13.67
C GLY A 275 5.28 -17.02 -12.73
N THR A 276 5.84 -16.69 -11.57
CA THR A 276 5.26 -15.77 -10.60
C THR A 276 6.30 -14.75 -10.21
N MET A 277 5.88 -13.51 -9.99
CA MET A 277 6.67 -12.45 -9.40
C MET A 277 5.79 -11.57 -8.53
N THR A 278 6.40 -10.85 -7.59
CA THR A 278 5.71 -9.94 -6.68
C THR A 278 6.37 -8.58 -6.76
N VAL A 279 5.56 -7.53 -6.79
CA VAL A 279 6.05 -6.17 -6.61
C VAL A 279 6.22 -5.94 -5.11
N GLU A 280 7.45 -5.62 -4.69
CA GLU A 280 7.77 -5.38 -3.29
C GLU A 280 7.98 -3.88 -3.05
N TYR A 281 7.24 -3.32 -2.11
CA TYR A 281 7.40 -1.96 -1.62
C TYR A 281 7.01 -1.90 -0.14
N VAL A 282 7.32 -0.81 0.54
CA VAL A 282 7.05 -0.63 1.97
C VAL A 282 6.10 0.52 2.26
N ALA A 283 5.94 1.44 1.31
CA ALA A 283 5.05 2.58 1.48
C ALA A 283 4.54 3.11 0.13
N GLU A 284 3.39 3.77 0.18
CA GLU A 284 2.73 4.41 -0.96
C GLU A 284 2.31 5.84 -0.62
N ILE A 285 2.46 6.77 -1.57
CA ILE A 285 1.94 8.13 -1.52
C ILE A 285 1.20 8.39 -2.84
N ASP A 286 -0.12 8.61 -2.78
CA ASP A 286 -0.95 8.94 -3.95
C ASP A 286 -0.72 8.00 -5.17
N GLY A 287 -0.52 6.70 -4.91
CA GLY A 287 -0.23 5.69 -5.94
C GLY A 287 1.24 5.50 -6.28
N ALA A 288 2.13 6.40 -5.90
CA ALA A 288 3.58 6.23 -6.05
C ALA A 288 4.13 5.33 -4.94
N ILE A 289 4.87 4.28 -5.30
CA ILE A 289 5.43 3.32 -4.35
C ILE A 289 6.88 3.62 -3.99
N TYR A 290 7.25 3.24 -2.77
CA TYR A 290 8.58 3.46 -2.22
C TYR A 290 9.14 2.16 -1.63
N LYS A 291 10.38 1.83 -1.97
CA LYS A 291 11.11 0.65 -1.45
C LYS A 291 11.73 0.87 -0.08
N SER A 292 11.71 2.09 0.44
CA SER A 292 12.09 2.42 1.80
C SER A 292 11.16 3.49 2.38
N LEU A 293 10.86 3.38 3.68
CA LEU A 293 10.03 4.36 4.36
C LEU A 293 10.71 5.74 4.42
N GLN A 294 12.05 5.81 4.51
CA GLN A 294 12.75 7.08 4.47
C GLN A 294 12.58 7.79 3.13
N ALA A 295 12.61 7.05 2.01
CA ALA A 295 12.37 7.65 0.69
C ALA A 295 10.94 8.21 0.57
N ALA A 296 9.95 7.54 1.15
CA ALA A 296 8.59 8.06 1.22
C ALA A 296 8.50 9.33 2.08
N ILE A 297 9.15 9.34 3.24
CA ILE A 297 9.22 10.52 4.13
C ILE A 297 9.88 11.71 3.42
N ASP A 298 10.97 11.47 2.68
CA ASP A 298 11.68 12.54 1.96
C ASP A 298 10.85 13.09 0.79
N ALA A 299 10.03 12.26 0.17
CA ALA A 299 9.16 12.65 -0.94
C ALA A 299 7.89 13.36 -0.47
N ALA A 300 7.38 13.06 0.72
CA ALA A 300 6.13 13.63 1.22
C ALA A 300 6.21 15.16 1.36
N ASP A 301 5.11 15.83 0.98
CA ASP A 301 4.88 17.26 1.12
C ASP A 301 3.41 17.47 1.52
N ASP A 302 3.12 17.34 2.81
CA ASP A 302 1.75 17.33 3.39
C ASP A 302 0.84 16.17 2.93
N GLN A 303 1.45 15.05 2.58
CA GLN A 303 0.73 13.88 2.07
C GLN A 303 0.71 12.74 3.08
N VAL A 304 -0.22 11.80 2.84
CA VAL A 304 -0.33 10.57 3.61
C VAL A 304 0.59 9.49 3.02
N ILE A 305 1.48 9.00 3.85
CA ILE A 305 2.34 7.84 3.57
C ILE A 305 1.60 6.61 4.10
N ASN A 306 1.04 5.80 3.21
CA ASN A 306 0.41 4.53 3.56
C ASN A 306 1.48 3.44 3.65
N VAL A 307 1.63 2.85 4.83
CA VAL A 307 2.61 1.76 5.04
C VAL A 307 2.01 0.43 4.59
N ASP A 308 2.76 -0.30 3.75
CA ASP A 308 2.38 -1.62 3.22
C ASP A 308 3.21 -2.73 3.87
N GLY A 309 2.64 -3.37 4.89
CA GLY A 309 3.26 -4.46 5.63
C GLY A 309 4.17 -4.02 6.79
N ASP A 310 4.57 -5.00 7.58
CA ASP A 310 5.48 -4.78 8.72
C ASP A 310 6.89 -4.43 8.24
N ILE A 311 7.49 -3.43 8.87
CA ILE A 311 8.83 -2.93 8.52
C ILE A 311 9.80 -3.18 9.67
N VAL A 312 10.95 -3.77 9.36
CA VAL A 312 12.12 -3.81 10.25
C VAL A 312 13.13 -2.79 9.75
N LEU A 313 13.36 -1.73 10.52
CA LEU A 313 14.30 -0.68 10.13
C LEU A 313 15.74 -1.13 10.31
N ASP A 314 16.55 -0.90 9.30
CA ASP A 314 18.00 -1.05 9.31
C ASP A 314 18.74 0.27 9.61
N ALA A 315 18.04 1.40 9.52
CA ALA A 315 18.55 2.74 9.80
C ALA A 315 17.47 3.62 10.43
N PRO A 316 17.86 4.66 11.22
CA PRO A 316 16.92 5.62 11.77
C PRO A 316 16.17 6.42 10.69
N LEU A 317 14.92 6.78 10.99
CA LEU A 317 14.09 7.65 10.15
C LEU A 317 14.22 9.11 10.59
N VAL A 318 14.16 10.02 9.62
CA VAL A 318 14.24 11.47 9.89
C VAL A 318 13.21 12.20 9.04
N LEU A 319 12.32 12.95 9.70
CA LEU A 319 11.53 13.99 9.05
C LEU A 319 12.28 15.33 9.17
N ASN A 320 12.74 15.85 8.04
CA ASN A 320 13.59 17.04 8.00
C ASN A 320 12.80 18.33 8.24
N GLN A 321 13.52 19.40 8.63
CA GLN A 321 12.96 20.72 8.87
C GLN A 321 12.07 21.21 7.71
N GLY A 322 10.91 21.78 8.04
CA GLY A 322 9.96 22.35 7.10
C GLY A 322 9.15 21.33 6.30
N LYS A 323 9.26 20.04 6.63
CA LYS A 323 8.47 18.98 6.05
C LYS A 323 7.25 18.69 6.91
N THR A 324 6.13 18.39 6.24
CA THR A 324 4.91 17.87 6.85
C THR A 324 4.59 16.50 6.28
N ALA A 325 4.24 15.54 7.12
CA ALA A 325 3.87 14.21 6.68
C ALA A 325 2.87 13.55 7.65
N VAL A 326 2.03 12.68 7.11
CA VAL A 326 1.19 11.76 7.88
C VAL A 326 1.65 10.34 7.58
N ILE A 327 2.13 9.61 8.57
CA ILE A 327 2.43 8.18 8.45
C ILE A 327 1.20 7.39 8.92
N ASP A 328 0.44 6.85 7.98
CA ASP A 328 -0.62 5.90 8.27
C ASP A 328 -0.04 4.49 8.24
N LEU A 329 0.06 3.90 9.42
CA LEU A 329 0.64 2.56 9.57
C LEU A 329 -0.28 1.45 9.06
N ASN A 330 -1.55 1.77 8.78
CA ASN A 330 -2.52 0.84 8.17
C ASN A 330 -2.62 -0.53 8.89
N GLY A 331 -2.47 -0.52 10.21
CA GLY A 331 -2.46 -1.71 11.06
C GLY A 331 -1.10 -2.41 11.17
N ASN A 332 -0.09 -1.97 10.44
CA ASN A 332 1.24 -2.58 10.41
C ASN A 332 2.14 -2.10 11.56
N THR A 333 3.26 -2.80 11.73
CA THR A 333 4.26 -2.51 12.76
C THR A 333 5.58 -2.05 12.12
N ILE A 334 6.09 -0.90 12.55
CA ILE A 334 7.47 -0.51 12.31
C ILE A 334 8.29 -0.89 13.54
N SER A 335 9.28 -1.74 13.36
CA SER A 335 10.18 -2.16 14.41
C SER A 335 11.62 -1.73 14.14
N GLY A 336 12.37 -1.44 15.18
CA GLY A 336 13.79 -1.09 15.07
C GLY A 336 14.58 -1.54 16.29
N THR A 337 15.84 -1.87 16.05
CA THR A 337 16.82 -2.19 17.09
C THR A 337 18.07 -1.37 16.89
N CYS A 338 18.71 -1.00 17.97
CA CYS A 338 20.00 -0.31 17.92
C CYS A 338 21.01 -1.03 18.81
N THR A 339 22.18 -1.32 18.24
CA THR A 339 23.33 -1.91 18.96
C THR A 339 24.46 -0.90 19.16
N SER A 340 24.26 0.35 18.76
CA SER A 340 25.26 1.42 18.86
C SER A 340 25.51 1.83 20.31
N SER A 341 26.75 2.19 20.63
CA SER A 341 27.14 2.84 21.89
C SER A 341 26.84 4.34 21.91
N ALA A 342 26.30 4.91 20.84
CA ALA A 342 25.89 6.31 20.74
C ALA A 342 24.39 6.49 21.05
N ALA A 343 23.98 7.71 21.43
CA ALA A 343 22.57 8.06 21.51
C ALA A 343 21.89 7.79 20.15
N SER A 344 20.76 7.09 20.18
CA SER A 344 20.02 6.73 18.98
C SER A 344 18.53 7.01 19.14
N ASN A 345 17.94 7.50 18.07
CA ASN A 345 16.49 7.67 17.96
C ASN A 345 16.05 6.85 16.77
N MET A 346 14.99 6.07 16.93
CA MET A 346 14.42 5.30 15.81
C MET A 346 13.82 6.24 14.77
N LEU A 347 13.14 7.30 15.24
CA LEU A 347 12.56 8.35 14.40
C LEU A 347 12.91 9.73 15.00
N SER A 348 13.31 10.67 14.15
CA SER A 348 13.56 12.07 14.53
C SER A 348 12.66 13.01 13.74
N VAL A 349 11.90 13.85 14.46
CA VAL A 349 11.14 14.98 13.90
C VAL A 349 11.95 16.25 14.14
N LYS A 350 12.43 16.90 13.08
CA LYS A 350 13.31 18.07 13.21
C LYS A 350 12.51 19.33 13.48
N SER A 351 13.17 20.33 14.06
CA SER A 351 12.57 21.64 14.38
C SER A 351 11.86 22.23 13.15
N GLY A 352 10.60 22.65 13.32
CA GLY A 352 9.76 23.17 12.26
C GLY A 352 9.23 22.13 11.27
N ALA A 353 9.38 20.83 11.58
CA ALA A 353 8.67 19.77 10.87
C ALA A 353 7.38 19.42 11.62
N ASP A 354 6.40 18.86 10.90
CA ASP A 354 5.11 18.41 11.44
C ASP A 354 4.82 16.96 11.03
N LEU A 355 4.66 16.08 12.02
CA LEU A 355 4.42 14.66 11.81
C LEU A 355 3.17 14.19 12.53
N THR A 356 2.29 13.54 11.81
CA THR A 356 1.22 12.71 12.39
C THR A 356 1.52 11.23 12.18
N ILE A 357 1.38 10.42 13.23
CA ILE A 357 1.51 8.96 13.18
C ILE A 357 0.17 8.35 13.62
N ARG A 358 -0.36 7.42 12.82
CA ARG A 358 -1.65 6.83 13.12
C ARG A 358 -1.80 5.36 12.70
N ASN A 359 -2.80 4.69 13.32
CA ASN A 359 -3.36 3.40 12.88
C ASN A 359 -2.37 2.22 12.80
N GLY A 360 -1.55 2.00 13.82
CA GLY A 360 -0.64 0.86 13.84
C GLY A 360 0.34 0.92 14.99
N ALA A 361 1.53 0.33 14.85
CA ALA A 361 2.49 0.23 15.94
C ALA A 361 3.90 0.68 15.53
N ILE A 362 4.62 1.31 16.49
CA ILE A 362 6.06 1.54 16.41
C ILE A 362 6.72 0.95 17.66
N VAL A 363 7.65 0.02 17.47
CA VAL A 363 8.30 -0.70 18.56
C VAL A 363 9.82 -0.58 18.45
N PHE A 364 10.45 -0.08 19.49
CA PHE A 364 11.90 0.10 19.54
C PHE A 364 12.53 -0.66 20.72
N ALA A 365 13.70 -1.26 20.47
CA ALA A 365 14.52 -1.88 21.51
C ALA A 365 16.00 -1.62 21.23
N ALA A 366 16.67 -0.91 22.10
CA ALA A 366 18.13 -0.77 22.03
C ALA A 366 18.79 -1.86 22.88
N THR A 367 19.80 -2.51 22.30
CA THR A 367 20.69 -3.44 23.01
C THR A 367 22.11 -2.90 22.89
N ASN A 368 22.63 -2.32 23.97
CA ASN A 368 24.00 -1.80 24.02
C ASN A 368 24.82 -2.70 24.93
N PRO A 369 25.53 -3.72 24.42
CA PRO A 369 26.24 -4.69 25.24
C PRO A 369 27.49 -4.10 25.96
N ASP A 370 28.02 -2.95 25.54
CA ASP A 370 29.33 -2.47 25.95
C ASP A 370 29.35 -1.23 26.86
N THR A 371 28.21 -0.68 27.23
CA THR A 371 28.16 0.51 28.07
C THR A 371 27.70 0.17 29.48
N GLN A 372 28.65 0.04 30.39
CA GLN A 372 28.39 -0.01 31.84
C GLN A 372 28.28 1.42 32.38
N TRP A 373 27.08 1.84 32.70
CA TRP A 373 26.86 2.95 33.63
C TRP A 373 26.33 2.36 34.94
N GLY A 374 27.17 2.30 35.94
CA GLY A 374 26.82 1.77 37.24
C GLY A 374 28.06 1.19 37.92
N GLY A 375 28.18 1.37 39.24
CA GLY A 375 29.24 0.77 40.04
C GLY A 375 29.19 -0.76 40.02
N GLU A 376 30.20 -1.36 40.56
CA GLU A 376 30.33 -2.81 40.72
C GLU A 376 29.04 -3.45 41.27
N GLY A 377 28.44 -4.37 40.51
CA GLY A 377 27.21 -5.08 40.90
C GLY A 377 25.89 -4.51 40.32
N GLN A 378 25.94 -3.44 39.53
CA GLN A 378 24.75 -2.93 38.80
C GLN A 378 24.65 -3.57 37.41
N PRO A 379 23.43 -3.84 36.86
CA PRO A 379 23.29 -4.31 35.50
C PRO A 379 23.89 -3.29 34.53
N PRO A 380 24.40 -3.76 33.37
CA PRO A 380 24.91 -2.85 32.35
C PRO A 380 23.78 -1.94 31.85
N TYR A 381 24.03 -0.64 31.89
CA TYR A 381 23.08 0.36 31.42
C TYR A 381 23.61 0.99 30.14
N PRO A 382 22.81 1.11 29.08
CA PRO A 382 23.21 1.90 27.92
C PRO A 382 23.38 3.35 28.36
N GLY A 383 24.61 3.87 28.31
CA GLY A 383 24.94 5.21 28.75
C GLY A 383 24.44 6.36 27.87
N TYR A 384 23.52 6.06 26.93
CA TYR A 384 23.04 7.01 25.94
C TYR A 384 21.51 6.98 25.86
N ALA A 385 20.92 8.14 25.45
CA ALA A 385 19.51 8.25 25.23
C ALA A 385 19.11 7.42 23.98
N ASN A 386 18.19 6.48 24.18
CA ASN A 386 17.68 5.60 23.12
C ASN A 386 16.17 5.78 23.05
N ASN A 387 15.72 6.63 22.13
CA ASN A 387 14.32 7.02 22.06
C ASN A 387 13.62 6.34 20.89
N THR A 388 12.35 5.97 21.06
CA THR A 388 11.54 5.58 19.91
C THR A 388 11.36 6.79 19.00
N ILE A 389 10.92 7.93 19.56
CA ILE A 389 10.81 9.18 18.81
C ILE A 389 11.53 10.32 19.55
N ARG A 390 12.38 11.04 18.85
CA ARG A 390 12.86 12.35 19.28
C ARG A 390 12.11 13.43 18.52
N ASN A 391 11.32 14.19 19.24
CA ASN A 391 10.56 15.30 18.69
C ASN A 391 11.25 16.64 18.99
N GLU A 392 11.60 17.38 17.95
CA GLU A 392 12.11 18.76 17.97
C GLU A 392 11.18 19.70 17.17
N GLY A 393 10.05 19.19 16.64
CA GLY A 393 9.05 19.89 15.86
C GLY A 393 7.65 19.73 16.43
N SER A 394 6.66 19.47 15.58
CA SER A 394 5.29 19.12 15.96
C SER A 394 5.03 17.63 15.71
N LEU A 395 4.48 16.94 16.71
CA LEU A 395 4.18 15.51 16.64
C LEU A 395 2.76 15.23 17.15
N THR A 396 1.97 14.59 16.32
CA THR A 396 0.63 14.11 16.70
C THR A 396 0.56 12.58 16.63
N ILE A 397 0.06 11.95 17.68
CA ILE A 397 -0.18 10.50 17.74
C ILE A 397 -1.70 10.24 17.80
N GLU A 398 -2.21 9.48 16.82
CA GLU A 398 -3.63 9.18 16.67
C GLU A 398 -3.85 7.67 16.54
N ASN A 399 -4.56 7.07 17.51
CA ASN A 399 -4.90 5.64 17.43
C ASN A 399 -3.68 4.74 17.09
N ALA A 400 -2.53 5.02 17.69
CA ALA A 400 -1.29 4.30 17.44
C ALA A 400 -0.65 3.77 18.72
N TYR A 401 0.02 2.62 18.61
CA TYR A 401 0.77 1.98 19.68
C TYR A 401 2.25 2.29 19.53
N LEU A 402 2.86 2.98 20.51
CA LEU A 402 4.28 3.28 20.56
C LEU A 402 4.91 2.62 21.78
N GLU A 403 5.96 1.82 21.59
CA GLU A 403 6.64 1.14 22.68
C GLU A 403 8.16 1.33 22.58
N ASN A 404 8.77 1.54 23.75
CA ASN A 404 10.22 1.42 23.93
C ASN A 404 10.50 0.30 24.93
N LYS A 405 11.14 -0.78 24.45
CA LYS A 405 11.55 -1.94 25.27
C LYS A 405 12.95 -1.82 25.84
N THR A 406 13.65 -0.72 25.57
CA THR A 406 15.00 -0.52 26.06
C THR A 406 15.01 -0.49 27.58
N MET A 407 15.81 -1.35 28.17
CA MET A 407 15.90 -1.46 29.63
C MET A 407 16.42 -0.17 30.26
N LYS A 408 15.91 0.15 31.44
CA LYS A 408 16.35 1.30 32.26
C LYS A 408 17.86 1.30 32.42
N GLY A 409 18.49 2.41 32.10
CA GLY A 409 19.93 2.50 32.31
C GLY A 409 20.62 3.70 31.76
N GLY A 410 19.94 4.66 31.29
CA GLY A 410 20.52 5.90 30.77
C GLY A 410 19.47 6.87 30.41
N ALA A 411 18.63 6.94 29.65
CA ALA A 411 17.57 7.82 29.25
C ALA A 411 16.91 7.20 27.99
N SER A 412 15.92 6.34 28.21
CA SER A 412 15.27 5.61 27.12
C SER A 412 13.80 5.92 27.15
N TYR A 413 13.40 6.88 26.33
CA TYR A 413 12.04 7.38 26.29
C TYR A 413 11.28 6.84 25.07
N VAL A 414 9.96 6.69 25.19
CA VAL A 414 9.14 6.48 23.99
C VAL A 414 9.15 7.77 23.18
N ILE A 415 8.83 8.89 23.82
CA ILE A 415 8.88 10.21 23.18
C ILE A 415 9.78 11.13 24.01
N ASP A 416 10.86 11.61 23.39
CA ASP A 416 11.69 12.68 23.90
C ASP A 416 11.27 13.99 23.25
N ASN A 417 10.37 14.74 23.92
CA ASN A 417 9.88 16.03 23.43
C ASN A 417 10.86 17.13 23.85
N TYR A 418 11.57 17.71 22.88
CA TYR A 418 12.83 18.41 23.11
C TYR A 418 12.86 19.79 22.43
N ARG A 419 13.31 20.81 23.17
CA ARG A 419 13.65 22.16 22.64
C ARG A 419 12.57 22.85 21.81
N GLY A 420 11.46 23.23 22.39
CA GLY A 420 10.41 23.98 21.71
C GLY A 420 9.54 23.11 20.80
N ALA A 421 9.39 21.87 21.16
CA ALA A 421 8.58 20.91 20.42
C ALA A 421 7.15 20.81 20.96
N ASP A 422 6.20 20.61 20.07
CA ASP A 422 4.81 20.35 20.39
C ASP A 422 4.49 18.86 20.27
N LEU A 423 3.71 18.34 21.22
CA LEU A 423 3.24 16.96 21.20
C LEU A 423 1.76 16.88 21.52
N THR A 424 1.00 16.22 20.67
CA THR A 424 -0.41 15.90 20.91
C THR A 424 -0.64 14.39 20.89
N ILE A 425 -1.28 13.87 21.95
CA ILE A 425 -1.70 12.47 22.04
C ILE A 425 -3.21 12.42 22.08
N ASN A 426 -3.80 11.77 21.08
CA ASN A 426 -5.23 11.64 20.93
C ASN A 426 -5.75 10.28 21.43
N GLU A 427 -7.07 10.17 21.51
CA GLU A 427 -7.77 8.97 21.94
C GLU A 427 -7.36 7.73 21.08
N GLY A 428 -7.38 6.54 21.66
CA GLY A 428 -6.95 5.30 21.02
C GLY A 428 -5.45 5.07 21.00
N SER A 429 -4.64 6.10 21.33
CA SER A 429 -3.17 5.97 21.35
C SER A 429 -2.68 5.28 22.64
N VAL A 430 -1.58 4.50 22.49
CA VAL A 430 -0.95 3.77 23.59
C VAL A 430 0.55 4.04 23.56
N ILE A 431 1.08 4.65 24.60
CA ILE A 431 2.49 5.01 24.74
C ILE A 431 3.06 4.25 25.94
N ILE A 432 3.94 3.28 25.71
CA ILE A 432 4.47 2.40 26.76
C ILE A 432 5.99 2.36 26.76
N GLN A 433 6.59 2.67 27.89
CA GLN A 433 7.98 2.35 28.18
C GLN A 433 8.04 1.08 29.05
N SER A 434 8.23 -0.07 28.41
CA SER A 434 8.18 -1.39 29.07
C SER A 434 9.52 -1.84 29.65
N GLY A 435 10.63 -1.18 29.32
CA GLY A 435 11.96 -1.45 29.85
C GLY A 435 12.24 -0.83 31.24
N GLY A 436 11.31 -0.07 31.83
CA GLY A 436 11.40 0.49 33.16
C GLY A 436 11.94 1.92 33.24
N ASP A 437 11.87 2.70 32.18
CA ASP A 437 12.19 4.12 32.11
C ASP A 437 10.93 4.97 31.87
N VAL A 438 11.06 6.24 31.52
CA VAL A 438 9.99 7.21 31.39
C VAL A 438 9.34 7.10 30.00
N ALA A 439 8.01 7.21 29.91
CA ALA A 439 7.33 7.15 28.64
C ALA A 439 7.52 8.45 27.84
N ILE A 440 7.19 9.60 28.40
CA ILE A 440 7.33 10.91 27.75
C ILE A 440 8.25 11.80 28.57
N ARG A 441 9.33 12.30 27.98
CA ARG A 441 10.13 13.35 28.56
C ARG A 441 9.84 14.68 27.90
N MET A 442 9.57 15.71 28.69
CA MET A 442 9.57 17.11 28.27
C MET A 442 10.92 17.70 28.68
N PHE A 443 11.81 17.95 27.72
CA PHE A 443 13.16 18.39 28.01
C PHE A 443 13.51 19.69 27.30
N ASN A 444 13.71 20.72 28.07
CA ASN A 444 14.14 22.01 27.56
C ASN A 444 15.48 22.44 28.14
N GLY A 445 16.49 22.58 27.32
CA GLY A 445 17.82 23.04 27.68
C GLY A 445 18.18 24.42 27.12
N SER A 446 17.21 25.15 26.58
CA SER A 446 17.39 26.47 25.96
C SER A 446 16.13 27.30 26.14
N ASP A 447 16.18 28.59 25.75
CA ASP A 447 15.00 29.45 25.69
C ASP A 447 13.98 28.84 24.70
N GLY A 448 12.70 28.87 25.06
CA GLY A 448 11.62 28.36 24.22
C GLY A 448 10.44 27.79 25.04
N GLU A 449 9.44 27.40 24.32
CA GLU A 449 8.21 26.82 24.86
C GLU A 449 8.11 25.36 24.43
N ILE A 450 7.64 24.48 25.32
CA ILE A 450 7.30 23.09 25.01
C ILE A 450 5.86 22.88 25.40
N ASP A 451 5.03 22.47 24.46
CA ASP A 451 3.63 22.14 24.68
C ASP A 451 3.38 20.65 24.52
N VAL A 452 2.84 20.01 25.56
CA VAL A 452 2.38 18.63 25.52
C VAL A 452 0.91 18.59 25.89
N THR A 453 0.10 18.09 24.98
CA THR A 453 -1.35 17.92 25.15
C THR A 453 -1.72 16.44 25.09
N ILE A 454 -2.37 15.94 26.14
CA ILE A 454 -2.91 14.58 26.21
C ILE A 454 -4.43 14.67 26.24
N ASN A 455 -5.06 14.43 25.09
CA ASN A 455 -6.50 14.45 24.94
C ASN A 455 -7.15 13.11 25.26
N GLY A 456 -6.37 12.01 25.22
CA GLY A 456 -6.85 10.65 25.41
C GLY A 456 -5.73 9.63 25.41
N GLY A 457 -6.09 8.36 25.25
CA GLY A 457 -5.13 7.25 25.17
C GLY A 457 -4.56 6.81 26.51
N THR A 458 -3.47 6.04 26.46
CA THR A 458 -2.78 5.51 27.65
C THR A 458 -1.29 5.83 27.57
N VAL A 459 -0.74 6.37 28.65
CA VAL A 459 0.69 6.65 28.80
C VAL A 459 1.23 5.92 30.02
N THR A 460 2.14 4.95 29.82
CA THR A 460 2.64 4.08 30.89
C THR A 460 4.16 4.01 30.88
N GLY A 461 4.78 4.16 32.05
CA GLY A 461 6.22 4.05 32.22
C GLY A 461 6.61 4.06 33.70
N TYR A 462 7.90 4.01 34.00
CA TYR A 462 8.40 4.29 35.35
C TYR A 462 7.83 5.60 35.88
N ARG A 463 7.77 6.61 34.97
CA ARG A 463 6.88 7.77 35.04
C ARG A 463 6.18 7.90 33.69
N ALA A 464 4.92 8.26 33.67
CA ALA A 464 4.24 8.54 32.43
C ALA A 464 4.80 9.79 31.74
N VAL A 465 4.95 10.89 32.52
CA VAL A 465 5.53 12.15 32.03
C VAL A 465 6.60 12.65 32.97
N TRP A 466 7.76 13.00 32.44
CA TRP A 466 8.84 13.67 33.15
C TRP A 466 9.12 15.04 32.55
N ILE A 467 8.86 16.09 33.33
CA ILE A 467 9.17 17.47 33.00
C ILE A 467 10.55 17.78 33.54
N GLN A 468 11.55 17.88 32.67
CA GLN A 468 12.96 17.99 33.06
C GLN A 468 13.62 19.19 32.38
N LEU A 469 14.35 19.95 33.14
CA LEU A 469 15.25 20.98 32.62
C LEU A 469 16.72 20.53 32.71
N ALA A 470 17.50 20.85 31.69
CA ALA A 470 18.94 20.59 31.69
C ALA A 470 19.73 21.70 32.36
N SER A 471 20.92 21.34 32.84
CA SER A 471 21.81 22.09 33.66
C SER A 471 22.60 23.23 32.98
N ASN A 472 21.99 24.11 32.25
CA ASN A 472 22.69 25.31 31.76
C ASN A 472 21.73 26.48 31.87
N THR A 473 22.01 27.37 32.81
CA THR A 473 21.21 28.56 33.07
C THR A 473 20.88 29.29 31.78
N PRO A 474 19.66 29.10 31.22
CA PRO A 474 19.22 29.93 30.12
C PRO A 474 19.08 31.37 30.62
N SER A 475 19.24 32.34 29.70
CA SER A 475 19.06 33.77 30.01
C SER A 475 17.61 34.08 30.38
N VAL A 476 16.67 33.25 29.95
CA VAL A 476 15.25 33.30 30.25
C VAL A 476 14.78 31.90 30.69
N ALA A 477 13.90 31.83 31.68
CA ALA A 477 13.33 30.56 32.10
C ALA A 477 12.48 29.96 30.99
N PRO A 478 12.78 28.74 30.48
CA PRO A 478 11.99 28.10 29.48
C PRO A 478 10.60 27.74 30.05
N THR A 479 9.57 27.86 29.22
CA THR A 479 8.20 27.52 29.57
C THR A 479 7.86 26.12 29.10
N MET A 480 7.25 25.33 29.96
CA MET A 480 6.82 23.96 29.66
C MET A 480 5.38 23.79 30.12
N HIS A 481 4.50 23.54 29.15
CA HIS A 481 3.07 23.33 29.39
C HIS A 481 2.73 21.85 29.21
N LEU A 482 2.07 21.27 30.21
CA LEU A 482 1.41 19.98 30.13
C LEU A 482 -0.09 20.17 30.30
N THR A 483 -0.85 19.85 29.29
CA THR A 483 -2.33 19.89 29.31
C THR A 483 -2.87 18.47 29.23
N VAL A 484 -3.70 18.07 30.20
CA VAL A 484 -4.37 16.76 30.21
C VAL A 484 -5.87 16.98 30.27
N THR A 485 -6.54 16.62 29.18
CA THR A 485 -8.00 16.70 29.06
C THR A 485 -8.67 15.35 29.15
N GLY A 486 -7.91 14.24 28.97
CA GLY A 486 -8.40 12.87 29.01
C GLY A 486 -7.26 11.84 29.11
N GLY A 487 -7.61 10.58 28.90
CA GLY A 487 -6.65 9.46 28.89
C GLY A 487 -6.28 8.92 30.26
N THR A 488 -5.31 8.01 30.28
CA THR A 488 -4.80 7.36 31.50
C THR A 488 -3.29 7.48 31.58
N LEU A 489 -2.76 8.09 32.63
CA LEU A 489 -1.34 8.23 32.90
C LEU A 489 -0.97 7.30 34.04
N THR A 490 -0.06 6.35 33.80
CA THR A 490 0.27 5.30 34.76
C THR A 490 1.77 5.30 35.11
N SER A 491 2.09 5.41 36.39
CA SER A 491 3.41 5.09 36.93
C SER A 491 3.49 3.60 37.25
N VAL A 492 4.56 2.93 36.83
CA VAL A 492 4.89 1.57 37.27
C VAL A 492 5.95 1.58 38.41
N ASP A 493 6.36 2.74 38.86
CA ASP A 493 7.29 2.91 39.99
C ASP A 493 6.58 2.55 41.30
N GLN A 494 7.03 1.46 41.92
CA GLN A 494 6.47 1.00 43.19
C GLN A 494 6.96 1.81 44.38
N THR A 495 7.99 2.66 44.20
CA THR A 495 8.62 3.40 45.31
C THR A 495 8.03 4.80 45.48
N TYR A 496 7.95 5.54 44.39
CA TYR A 496 7.51 6.95 44.40
C TYR A 496 6.15 7.16 43.79
N ASN A 497 5.70 6.24 42.98
CA ASN A 497 4.38 6.24 42.32
C ASN A 497 4.02 7.58 41.66
N GLN A 498 4.95 8.15 40.86
CA GLN A 498 4.80 9.46 40.22
C GLN A 498 4.34 9.29 38.77
N ALA A 499 3.08 9.54 38.46
CA ALA A 499 2.60 9.56 37.07
C ALA A 499 3.15 10.77 36.30
N VAL A 500 3.17 11.94 36.94
CA VAL A 500 3.80 13.16 36.41
C VAL A 500 4.84 13.65 37.39
N TYR A 501 6.04 13.89 36.89
CA TYR A 501 7.15 14.31 37.69
C TYR A 501 7.84 15.55 37.13
N SER A 502 7.76 16.69 37.85
CA SER A 502 8.44 17.93 37.50
C SER A 502 9.70 18.09 38.32
N TYR A 503 10.87 18.03 37.64
CA TYR A 503 12.16 18.12 38.33
C TYR A 503 13.19 18.88 37.49
N SER A 504 14.04 19.66 38.18
CA SER A 504 15.22 20.28 37.59
C SER A 504 16.46 19.97 38.42
N TYR A 505 17.60 19.82 37.75
CA TYR A 505 18.88 19.61 38.42
C TYR A 505 19.53 20.95 38.81
N GLY A 506 20.11 21.00 39.99
CA GLY A 506 20.95 22.14 40.41
C GLY A 506 20.23 23.49 40.41
N ASN A 507 20.86 24.47 39.78
CA ASN A 507 20.39 25.86 39.76
C ASN A 507 19.59 26.23 38.48
N ASP A 508 19.05 25.24 37.78
CA ASP A 508 18.33 25.47 36.54
C ASP A 508 17.01 26.20 36.78
N MET A 509 16.72 27.17 35.91
CA MET A 509 15.46 27.92 35.96
C MET A 509 14.42 27.22 35.11
N LYS A 510 13.18 27.14 35.57
CA LYS A 510 12.05 26.61 34.82
C LYS A 510 10.76 27.37 35.11
N ASN A 511 9.88 27.39 34.14
CA ASN A 511 8.49 27.80 34.26
C ASN A 511 7.61 26.66 33.79
N VAL A 512 6.82 26.05 34.67
CA VAL A 512 6.00 24.88 34.39
C VAL A 512 4.54 25.19 34.67
N LEU A 513 3.69 24.94 33.69
CA LEU A 513 2.26 24.98 33.87
C LEU A 513 1.67 23.59 33.56
N ILE A 514 1.02 22.99 34.55
CA ILE A 514 0.27 21.74 34.38
C ILE A 514 -1.21 22.05 34.53
N SER A 515 -2.00 21.76 33.51
CA SER A 515 -3.44 21.96 33.48
C SER A 515 -4.16 20.62 33.29
N VAL A 516 -5.00 20.24 34.25
CA VAL A 516 -5.73 18.98 34.25
C VAL A 516 -7.23 19.29 34.27
N SER A 517 -7.95 18.93 33.23
CA SER A 517 -9.41 19.03 33.16
C SER A 517 -10.11 17.67 33.06
N GLY A 518 -9.36 16.57 32.90
CA GLY A 518 -9.87 15.22 32.80
C GLY A 518 -8.78 14.17 32.93
N GLY A 519 -9.11 12.93 32.61
CA GLY A 519 -8.20 11.79 32.63
C GLY A 519 -8.11 11.07 33.97
N THR A 520 -7.37 9.95 33.97
CA THR A 520 -7.10 9.11 35.15
C THR A 520 -5.59 9.06 35.40
N PHE A 521 -5.18 9.29 36.62
CA PHE A 521 -3.77 9.29 37.07
C PHE A 521 -3.56 8.12 38.04
N ASN A 522 -2.97 7.04 37.55
CA ASN A 522 -2.50 5.92 38.37
C ASN A 522 -1.10 6.23 38.90
N GLY A 523 -1.05 7.13 39.85
CA GLY A 523 0.13 7.74 40.42
C GLY A 523 -0.04 9.23 40.65
N ASP A 524 0.87 9.83 41.40
CA ASP A 524 0.78 11.22 41.85
C ASP A 524 1.34 12.20 40.79
N ILE A 525 0.87 13.45 40.85
CA ILE A 525 1.55 14.59 40.23
C ILE A 525 2.50 15.20 41.24
N ALA A 526 3.80 15.13 40.99
CA ALA A 526 4.84 15.62 41.92
C ALA A 526 5.52 16.88 41.38
N LEU A 527 5.44 17.96 42.12
CA LEU A 527 6.13 19.23 41.89
C LEU A 527 7.32 19.33 42.81
N THR A 528 8.56 19.35 42.30
CA THR A 528 9.74 19.29 43.16
C THR A 528 10.56 20.56 43.22
N GLY A 529 10.24 21.57 42.46
CA GLY A 529 10.83 22.90 42.51
C GLY A 529 12.32 23.02 42.18
N GLY A 530 13.08 21.97 42.42
CA GLY A 530 14.55 22.01 42.32
C GLY A 530 15.20 22.98 43.28
N ALA A 531 16.50 23.25 43.12
CA ALA A 531 17.28 24.12 43.97
C ALA A 531 17.23 25.61 43.60
N ASN A 532 16.65 25.97 42.48
CA ASN A 532 16.63 27.35 41.97
C ASN A 532 15.44 28.14 42.53
N LYS A 533 15.75 29.30 43.13
CA LYS A 533 14.76 30.20 43.76
C LYS A 533 13.79 30.87 42.81
N THR A 534 14.07 30.84 41.50
CA THR A 534 13.25 31.50 40.49
C THR A 534 12.31 30.54 39.75
N ASN A 535 12.29 29.27 40.14
CA ASN A 535 11.39 28.30 39.52
C ASN A 535 9.94 28.63 39.85
N ILE A 536 9.08 28.57 38.81
CA ILE A 536 7.64 28.73 38.93
C ILE A 536 7.01 27.42 38.46
N GLU A 537 6.22 26.82 39.34
CA GLU A 537 5.43 25.63 39.02
C GLU A 537 3.97 25.90 39.37
N THR A 538 3.12 25.81 38.36
CA THR A 538 1.67 26.01 38.51
C THR A 538 0.95 24.71 38.14
N LEU A 539 0.07 24.24 39.04
CA LEU A 539 -0.78 23.10 38.83
C LEU A 539 -2.26 23.53 38.98
N ASN A 540 -3.00 23.47 37.89
CA ASN A 540 -4.43 23.76 37.85
C ASN A 540 -5.22 22.46 37.58
N ILE A 541 -6.08 22.08 38.52
CA ILE A 541 -6.92 20.88 38.39
C ILE A 541 -8.38 21.32 38.40
N SER A 542 -9.07 21.10 37.28
CA SER A 542 -10.50 21.33 37.15
C SER A 542 -11.33 20.06 36.92
N GLY A 543 -10.66 18.89 36.85
CA GLY A 543 -11.27 17.59 36.68
C GLY A 543 -10.26 16.46 36.77
N GLY A 544 -10.68 15.24 36.46
CA GLY A 544 -9.84 14.03 36.50
C GLY A 544 -10.02 13.18 37.75
N THR A 545 -9.49 11.97 37.71
CA THR A 545 -9.49 10.99 38.79
C THR A 545 -8.05 10.63 39.15
N PHE A 546 -7.72 10.75 40.44
CA PHE A 546 -6.40 10.52 40.95
C PHE A 546 -6.40 9.29 41.86
N ASP A 547 -5.63 8.26 41.48
CA ASP A 547 -5.50 6.97 42.19
C ASP A 547 -4.07 6.75 42.70
N GLY A 548 -3.29 7.83 42.91
CA GLY A 548 -2.01 7.82 43.59
C GLY A 548 -2.12 7.73 45.12
N LEU A 549 -1.01 7.95 45.83
CA LEU A 549 -1.02 7.98 47.29
C LEU A 549 -1.64 9.27 47.84
N TRP A 550 -1.34 10.39 47.18
CA TRP A 550 -1.77 11.74 47.60
C TRP A 550 -2.59 12.45 46.51
N GLY A 551 -2.60 11.93 45.28
CA GLY A 551 -3.16 12.57 44.09
C GLY A 551 -2.19 13.58 43.49
N PHE A 552 -1.72 14.52 44.29
CA PHE A 552 -0.63 15.43 43.96
C PHE A 552 0.11 15.88 45.22
N TYR A 553 1.39 16.28 45.07
CA TYR A 553 2.16 16.86 46.16
C TYR A 553 3.25 17.82 45.68
N SER A 554 3.61 18.71 46.54
CA SER A 554 4.74 19.60 46.37
C SER A 554 5.85 19.18 47.31
N TYR A 555 7.05 19.00 46.78
CA TYR A 555 8.20 18.49 47.49
C TYR A 555 9.46 19.29 47.11
N GLY A 556 10.25 19.69 48.05
CA GLY A 556 11.50 20.37 47.76
C GLY A 556 11.83 21.44 48.81
N SER A 557 12.99 22.09 48.66
CA SER A 557 13.39 23.20 49.50
C SER A 557 12.49 24.40 49.23
N ALA A 558 11.38 24.47 49.94
CA ALA A 558 10.30 25.46 49.80
C ALA A 558 10.75 26.92 49.91
N GLU A 559 12.00 27.18 50.29
CA GLU A 559 12.54 28.53 50.33
C GLU A 559 12.78 29.16 48.96
N ASN A 560 12.70 28.35 47.86
CA ASN A 560 13.32 28.74 46.62
C ASN A 560 12.44 28.65 45.36
N ALA A 561 11.33 27.90 45.40
CA ALA A 561 10.45 27.78 44.25
C ALA A 561 9.06 28.35 44.55
N VAL A 562 8.46 29.07 43.61
CA VAL A 562 7.06 29.50 43.70
C VAL A 562 6.20 28.39 43.16
N GLN A 563 5.50 27.69 44.04
CA GLN A 563 4.56 26.63 43.68
C GLN A 563 3.12 27.07 43.96
N THR A 564 2.31 27.10 42.92
CA THR A 564 0.91 27.45 42.99
C THR A 564 0.05 26.26 42.60
N ILE A 565 -0.83 25.80 43.48
CA ILE A 565 -1.76 24.72 43.19
C ILE A 565 -3.18 25.23 43.38
N SER A 566 -4.04 24.96 42.41
CA SER A 566 -5.46 25.35 42.42
C SER A 566 -6.33 24.19 41.99
N VAL A 567 -7.30 23.81 42.83
CA VAL A 567 -8.21 22.69 42.57
C VAL A 567 -9.65 23.17 42.54
N SER A 568 -10.30 23.09 41.38
CA SER A 568 -11.69 23.47 41.17
C SER A 568 -12.60 22.29 40.83
N GLY A 569 -12.02 21.09 40.62
CA GLY A 569 -12.76 19.86 40.32
C GLY A 569 -11.86 18.63 40.43
N GLY A 570 -12.44 17.45 40.30
CA GLY A 570 -11.73 16.16 40.29
C GLY A 570 -12.03 15.27 41.50
N THR A 571 -11.48 14.06 41.48
CA THR A 571 -11.64 13.04 42.55
C THR A 571 -10.29 12.59 43.05
N PHE A 572 -10.06 12.65 44.36
CA PHE A 572 -8.74 12.49 45.01
C PHE A 572 -8.78 11.41 46.09
N PRO A 573 -7.63 10.75 46.38
CA PRO A 573 -7.51 9.82 47.49
C PRO A 573 -7.41 10.55 48.87
N GLU A 574 -6.81 11.74 48.89
CA GLU A 574 -6.59 12.58 50.10
C GLU A 574 -7.36 13.90 49.98
N ASP A 575 -7.60 14.57 51.12
CA ASP A 575 -8.34 15.83 51.21
C ASP A 575 -7.57 17.00 50.56
N PRO A 576 -8.05 17.58 49.45
CA PRO A 576 -7.40 18.70 48.79
C PRO A 576 -7.78 20.09 49.35
N ALA A 577 -8.39 20.15 50.54
CA ALA A 577 -8.96 21.38 51.12
C ALA A 577 -7.98 22.58 51.16
N ALA A 578 -6.68 22.33 51.32
CA ALA A 578 -5.67 23.39 51.33
C ALA A 578 -5.44 24.08 49.99
N TYR A 579 -5.96 23.53 48.89
CA TYR A 579 -5.68 23.95 47.51
C TYR A 579 -6.94 24.30 46.73
N LEU A 580 -8.10 24.33 47.38
CA LEU A 580 -9.35 24.62 46.72
C LEU A 580 -9.38 26.03 46.10
N ALA A 581 -9.83 26.11 44.88
CA ALA A 581 -10.16 27.39 44.24
C ALA A 581 -11.31 28.08 44.98
N GLU A 582 -11.39 29.41 44.85
CA GLU A 582 -12.47 30.20 45.43
C GLU A 582 -13.83 29.70 44.98
N GLY A 583 -14.75 29.51 45.91
CA GLY A 583 -16.10 29.00 45.62
C GLY A 583 -16.19 27.48 45.37
N CYS A 584 -15.13 26.73 45.66
CA CYS A 584 -15.12 25.27 45.59
C CYS A 584 -15.13 24.64 46.97
N MET A 585 -15.64 23.42 47.06
CA MET A 585 -15.64 22.59 48.26
C MET A 585 -15.28 21.14 47.91
N ALA A 586 -14.63 20.47 48.86
CA ALA A 586 -14.35 19.04 48.81
C ALA A 586 -15.38 18.29 49.67
N THR A 587 -15.91 17.19 49.13
CA THR A 587 -16.85 16.33 49.84
C THR A 587 -16.38 14.89 49.72
N GLN A 588 -16.38 14.16 50.84
CA GLN A 588 -16.02 12.75 50.83
C GLN A 588 -17.21 11.88 50.34
N ILE A 589 -17.01 11.12 49.26
CA ILE A 589 -18.00 10.22 48.66
C ILE A 589 -17.29 8.89 48.43
N ASP A 590 -17.82 7.80 49.01
CA ASP A 590 -17.28 6.43 48.88
C ASP A 590 -15.78 6.31 49.14
N GLY A 591 -15.31 7.07 50.18
CA GLY A 591 -13.92 7.04 50.61
C GLY A 591 -12.95 7.90 49.79
N LYS A 592 -13.43 8.57 48.74
CA LYS A 592 -12.66 9.54 47.92
C LYS A 592 -13.16 10.96 48.12
N TRP A 593 -12.30 11.94 47.91
CA TRP A 593 -12.64 13.36 47.97
C TRP A 593 -13.02 13.87 46.56
N VAL A 594 -14.23 14.37 46.46
CA VAL A 594 -14.76 14.95 45.21
C VAL A 594 -14.87 16.46 45.37
N VAL A 595 -14.25 17.20 44.44
CA VAL A 595 -14.26 18.66 44.43
C VAL A 595 -15.28 19.18 43.42
N GLY A 596 -16.05 20.16 43.85
CA GLY A 596 -17.04 20.85 43.00
C GLY A 596 -17.37 22.25 43.59
N LEU A 597 -18.30 22.96 42.92
CA LEU A 597 -18.72 24.25 43.38
C LEU A 597 -19.44 24.14 44.76
N SER A 598 -19.16 25.08 45.68
CA SER A 598 -19.94 25.22 46.90
C SER A 598 -21.35 25.65 46.56
N GLN A 599 -22.36 24.89 47.03
CA GLN A 599 -23.78 25.23 46.81
C GLN A 599 -24.19 26.49 47.58
#